data_4bfea30eac6f0e2c5edd413d44ed6c93
#
_entry.id   4bfea30eac6f0e2c5edd413d44ed6c93
#
_cell.length_a   1.000
_cell.length_b   1.000
_cell.length_c   1.000
_cell.angle_alpha   90.00
_cell.angle_beta   90.00
_cell.angle_gamma   90.00
#
_symmetry.space_group_name_H-M   'P 1'
#
loop_
_entity.id
_entity.type
_entity.pdbx_description
1 polymer ?
#
loop_
_entity_poly.entity_id
_entity_poly.type
_entity_poly.pdbx_seq_one_letter_code
_entity_poly.pdbx_strand_id
1 'polypeptide(L)'
;MKRILTISAIVFLAAAVAMPGIANAQDNAWHQKDQVLSAGVGFGMYGLYGSSTLPPIFVAFETGVAEKITLGGLVAYSGSSDDFGYGKWKYTYIVISARGAYHFLEHQPKFDAYAGAGLGYDIVSASVTWNNPGFEAQFGRFYSASASYFFFDVFLGGRYYFSPKWALLGEVGYGVGFARIGVSYKLN
;
A
#
# COMPACT_ATOMS: atom_id res chain seq x y z
N MET A 1 20.02 -12.93 -1.19
CA MET A 1 18.78 -12.16 -1.10
C MET A 1 17.49 -12.99 -1.03
N LYS A 2 17.30 -14.08 -1.80
CA LYS A 2 16.07 -14.92 -1.76
C LYS A 2 15.73 -15.52 -0.38
N ARG A 3 16.73 -15.88 0.44
CA ARG A 3 16.50 -16.50 1.77
C ARG A 3 16.02 -15.53 2.86
N ILE A 4 16.35 -14.25 2.75
CA ILE A 4 15.96 -13.24 3.75
C ILE A 4 14.47 -12.89 3.62
N LEU A 5 13.95 -12.80 2.39
CA LEU A 5 12.52 -12.56 2.14
C LEU A 5 11.61 -13.68 2.68
N THR A 6 12.06 -14.94 2.53
CA THR A 6 11.29 -16.12 3.00
C THR A 6 11.21 -16.15 4.53
N ILE A 7 12.30 -15.82 5.23
CA ILE A 7 12.35 -15.80 6.71
C ILE A 7 11.47 -14.66 7.26
N SER A 8 11.48 -13.48 6.65
CA SER A 8 10.65 -12.34 7.09
C SER A 8 9.15 -12.63 6.95
N ALA A 9 8.73 -13.28 5.87
CA ALA A 9 7.32 -13.64 5.66
C ALA A 9 6.84 -14.72 6.66
N ILE A 10 7.71 -15.68 6.99
CA ILE A 10 7.37 -16.75 7.96
C ILE A 10 7.32 -16.20 9.39
N VAL A 11 8.22 -15.30 9.77
CA VAL A 11 8.22 -14.68 11.10
C VAL A 11 6.98 -13.80 11.29
N PHE A 12 6.51 -13.11 10.25
CA PHE A 12 5.29 -12.30 10.31
C PHE A 12 4.02 -13.16 10.44
N LEU A 13 3.97 -14.29 9.74
CA LEU A 13 2.85 -15.24 9.82
C LEU A 13 2.81 -15.94 11.20
N ALA A 14 3.96 -16.27 11.78
CA ALA A 14 4.07 -16.88 13.11
C ALA A 14 3.70 -15.93 14.25
N ALA A 15 4.03 -14.64 14.14
CA ALA A 15 3.68 -13.61 15.13
C ALA A 15 2.16 -13.35 15.18
N ALA A 16 1.46 -13.50 14.06
CA ALA A 16 0.00 -13.36 14.00
C ALA A 16 -0.76 -14.49 14.73
N VAL A 17 -0.13 -15.67 14.88
CA VAL A 17 -0.75 -16.86 15.53
C VAL A 17 -0.55 -16.88 17.05
N ALA A 18 0.45 -16.14 17.57
CA ALA A 18 0.90 -16.29 18.97
C ALA A 18 0.30 -15.27 19.97
N MET A 19 -0.59 -14.36 19.56
CA MET A 19 -1.17 -13.37 20.47
C MET A 19 -2.39 -13.92 21.21
N PRO A 20 -2.38 -13.98 22.56
CA PRO A 20 -3.53 -14.41 23.34
C PRO A 20 -4.68 -13.41 23.23
N GLY A 21 -5.85 -13.92 22.94
CA GLY A 21 -7.02 -13.12 22.68
C GLY A 21 -7.60 -12.42 23.89
N ILE A 22 -7.76 -11.12 23.79
CA ILE A 22 -8.72 -10.38 24.61
C ILE A 22 -10.03 -10.38 23.82
N ALA A 23 -10.90 -11.31 24.17
CA ALA A 23 -12.22 -11.44 23.56
C ALA A 23 -13.17 -10.45 24.24
N ASN A 24 -13.60 -9.41 23.53
CA ASN A 24 -14.88 -8.77 23.79
C ASN A 24 -15.81 -9.10 22.63
N ALA A 25 -17.04 -9.48 22.96
CA ALA A 25 -18.04 -9.98 22.02
C ALA A 25 -18.39 -8.92 20.96
N GLN A 26 -17.75 -9.04 19.83
CA GLN A 26 -18.14 -8.38 18.60
C GLN A 26 -18.47 -9.49 17.62
N ASP A 27 -19.73 -9.59 17.17
CA ASP A 27 -20.19 -10.71 16.34
C ASP A 27 -19.46 -10.78 14.99
N ASN A 28 -18.95 -9.67 14.49
CA ASN A 28 -18.14 -9.56 13.28
C ASN A 28 -16.99 -8.55 13.47
N ALA A 29 -15.85 -8.79 12.83
CA ALA A 29 -14.74 -7.83 12.78
C ALA A 29 -15.09 -6.58 11.97
N TRP A 30 -16.03 -6.70 11.05
CA TRP A 30 -16.50 -5.65 10.15
C TRP A 30 -18.02 -5.43 10.27
N HIS A 31 -18.47 -4.18 10.26
CA HIS A 31 -19.90 -3.79 10.27
C HIS A 31 -20.18 -2.69 9.26
N GLN A 32 -21.43 -2.60 8.82
CA GLN A 32 -21.91 -1.45 8.04
C GLN A 32 -21.73 -0.17 8.85
N LYS A 33 -21.27 0.90 8.18
CA LYS A 33 -20.90 2.21 8.73
C LYS A 33 -19.57 2.26 9.48
N ASP A 34 -18.87 1.15 9.65
CA ASP A 34 -17.51 1.19 10.15
C ASP A 34 -16.66 2.11 9.26
N GLN A 35 -15.82 2.90 9.90
CA GLN A 35 -14.84 3.75 9.25
C GLN A 35 -13.45 3.28 9.67
N VAL A 36 -12.62 2.98 8.70
CA VAL A 36 -11.28 2.43 8.96
C VAL A 36 -10.24 3.28 8.24
N LEU A 37 -9.27 3.74 8.98
CA LEU A 37 -8.05 4.35 8.48
C LEU A 37 -6.92 3.32 8.54
N SER A 38 -6.25 3.11 7.41
CA SER A 38 -5.13 2.17 7.30
C SER A 38 -3.88 2.89 6.83
N ALA A 39 -2.71 2.48 7.34
CA ALA A 39 -1.42 2.96 6.87
C ALA A 39 -0.41 1.82 6.84
N GLY A 40 0.51 1.85 5.89
CA GLY A 40 1.47 0.77 5.76
C GLY A 40 2.48 0.97 4.64
N VAL A 41 3.17 -0.12 4.33
CA VAL A 41 4.18 -0.18 3.28
C VAL A 41 3.82 -1.27 2.27
N GLY A 42 4.15 -1.01 1.01
CA GLY A 42 4.02 -1.94 -0.09
C GLY A 42 5.37 -2.50 -0.53
N PHE A 43 5.34 -3.61 -1.24
CA PHE A 43 6.51 -4.24 -1.84
C PHE A 43 6.28 -4.45 -3.33
N GLY A 44 7.18 -3.95 -4.17
CA GLY A 44 7.15 -4.12 -5.62
C GLY A 44 5.93 -3.44 -6.27
N MET A 45 5.96 -2.13 -6.40
CA MET A 45 4.97 -1.40 -7.17
C MET A 45 5.12 -1.71 -8.66
N TYR A 46 4.01 -1.91 -9.36
CA TYR A 46 4.03 -2.08 -10.81
C TYR A 46 4.38 -0.75 -11.50
N GLY A 47 5.21 -0.84 -12.54
CA GLY A 47 5.61 0.35 -13.32
C GLY A 47 6.78 1.15 -12.73
N LEU A 48 7.42 0.69 -11.64
CA LEU A 48 8.65 1.32 -11.14
C LEU A 48 9.81 1.14 -12.14
N TYR A 49 10.43 2.25 -12.52
CA TYR A 49 11.67 2.26 -13.29
C TYR A 49 12.89 2.29 -12.36
N GLY A 50 13.93 1.50 -12.70
CA GLY A 50 15.16 1.43 -11.92
C GLY A 50 15.04 0.68 -10.60
N SER A 51 15.90 1.02 -9.65
CA SER A 51 15.92 0.40 -8.33
C SER A 51 15.10 1.21 -7.33
N SER A 52 14.23 0.53 -6.56
CA SER A 52 13.44 1.17 -5.51
C SER A 52 14.36 1.80 -4.45
N THR A 53 14.23 3.09 -4.22
CA THR A 53 14.93 3.84 -3.17
C THR A 53 14.04 4.06 -1.95
N LEU A 54 12.73 4.12 -2.16
CA LEU A 54 11.72 4.16 -1.12
C LEU A 54 10.58 3.22 -1.53
N PRO A 55 10.30 2.17 -0.76
CA PRO A 55 9.14 1.32 -1.00
C PRO A 55 7.86 2.14 -0.94
N PRO A 56 6.77 1.74 -1.62
CA PRO A 56 5.50 2.42 -1.50
C PRO A 56 5.05 2.51 -0.04
N ILE A 57 4.79 3.73 0.42
CA ILE A 57 4.08 3.98 1.67
C ILE A 57 2.66 4.42 1.32
N PHE A 58 1.67 3.97 2.05
CA PHE A 58 0.28 4.29 1.74
C PHE A 58 -0.53 4.64 2.97
N VAL A 59 -1.57 5.43 2.74
CA VAL A 59 -2.69 5.66 3.65
C VAL A 59 -3.97 5.39 2.88
N ALA A 60 -4.89 4.64 3.49
CA ALA A 60 -6.20 4.35 2.93
C ALA A 60 -7.30 4.64 3.96
N PHE A 61 -8.39 5.21 3.50
CA PHE A 61 -9.61 5.38 4.27
C PHE A 61 -10.74 4.60 3.61
N GLU A 62 -11.49 3.85 4.38
CA GLU A 62 -12.62 3.05 3.91
C GLU A 62 -13.81 3.21 4.84
N THR A 63 -15.00 3.22 4.27
CA THR A 63 -16.26 3.25 5.02
C THR A 63 -17.22 2.18 4.52
N GLY A 64 -17.94 1.55 5.43
CA GLY A 64 -18.96 0.56 5.12
C GLY A 64 -20.20 1.21 4.55
N VAL A 65 -20.46 0.95 3.28
CA VAL A 65 -21.65 1.43 2.57
C VAL A 65 -22.79 0.41 2.59
N ALA A 66 -22.45 -0.87 2.74
CA ALA A 66 -23.39 -1.97 2.95
C ALA A 66 -22.76 -2.99 3.91
N GLU A 67 -23.51 -4.03 4.30
CA GLU A 67 -23.06 -5.04 5.27
C GLU A 67 -21.70 -5.68 4.90
N LYS A 68 -21.46 -5.88 3.61
CA LYS A 68 -20.26 -6.55 3.09
C LYS A 68 -19.45 -5.68 2.12
N ILE A 69 -19.79 -4.41 1.95
CA ILE A 69 -19.16 -3.56 0.95
C ILE A 69 -18.60 -2.30 1.59
N THR A 70 -17.34 -2.06 1.33
CA THR A 70 -16.66 -0.80 1.64
C THR A 70 -16.37 -0.01 0.38
N LEU A 71 -16.39 1.29 0.52
CA LEU A 71 -15.86 2.26 -0.44
C LEU A 71 -14.91 3.21 0.28
N GLY A 72 -13.92 3.68 -0.45
CA GLY A 72 -12.94 4.59 0.13
C GLY A 72 -11.92 5.09 -0.86
N GLY A 73 -10.79 5.54 -0.36
CA GLY A 73 -9.67 6.03 -1.15
C GLY A 73 -8.33 5.62 -0.58
N LEU A 74 -7.32 5.65 -1.44
CA LEU A 74 -5.94 5.38 -1.10
C LEU A 74 -5.04 6.45 -1.71
N VAL A 75 -4.08 6.90 -0.94
CA VAL A 75 -2.95 7.70 -1.42
C VAL A 75 -1.67 6.94 -1.10
N ALA A 76 -0.77 6.84 -2.08
CA ALA A 76 0.54 6.22 -1.88
C ALA A 76 1.65 7.09 -2.46
N TYR A 77 2.83 6.94 -1.89
CA TYR A 77 4.06 7.60 -2.32
C TYR A 77 5.18 6.58 -2.42
N SER A 78 5.95 6.65 -3.50
CA SER A 78 7.12 5.78 -3.72
C SER A 78 8.21 6.54 -4.43
N GLY A 79 9.44 6.04 -4.35
CA GLY A 79 10.59 6.57 -5.06
C GLY A 79 11.48 5.48 -5.64
N SER A 80 12.05 5.76 -6.82
CA SER A 80 13.07 4.91 -7.42
C SER A 80 14.17 5.73 -8.08
N SER A 81 15.27 5.08 -8.42
CA SER A 81 16.35 5.72 -9.15
C SER A 81 17.06 4.74 -10.08
N ASP A 82 17.58 5.29 -11.18
CA ASP A 82 18.37 4.56 -12.15
C ASP A 82 19.66 5.34 -12.45
N ASP A 83 20.81 4.67 -12.31
CA ASP A 83 22.13 5.26 -12.50
C ASP A 83 22.63 4.94 -13.93
N PHE A 84 22.96 5.97 -14.70
CA PHE A 84 23.45 5.85 -16.06
C PHE A 84 24.93 6.27 -16.20
N GLY A 85 25.68 6.33 -15.08
CA GLY A 85 27.12 6.61 -15.04
C GLY A 85 27.49 8.09 -15.01
N TYR A 86 26.90 8.93 -15.84
CA TYR A 86 27.12 10.38 -15.86
C TYR A 86 26.18 11.14 -14.93
N GLY A 87 25.15 10.46 -14.42
CA GLY A 87 24.13 11.00 -13.56
C GLY A 87 23.16 9.91 -13.11
N LYS A 88 22.13 10.35 -12.40
CA LYS A 88 21.11 9.49 -11.86
C LYS A 88 19.73 10.05 -12.16
N TRP A 89 18.85 9.23 -12.74
CA TRP A 89 17.43 9.49 -12.80
C TRP A 89 16.80 9.24 -11.44
N LYS A 90 15.97 10.14 -11.00
CA LYS A 90 15.12 9.99 -9.80
C LYS A 90 13.67 10.07 -10.23
N TYR A 91 12.92 9.06 -9.83
CA TYR A 91 11.48 8.99 -10.08
C TYR A 91 10.74 9.07 -8.75
N THR A 92 9.69 9.86 -8.75
CA THR A 92 8.74 9.97 -7.65
C THR A 92 7.36 9.59 -8.17
N TYR A 93 6.67 8.76 -7.44
CA TYR A 93 5.34 8.24 -7.77
C TYR A 93 4.35 8.66 -6.68
N ILE A 94 3.24 9.25 -7.09
CA ILE A 94 2.12 9.59 -6.20
C ILE A 94 0.89 8.94 -6.78
N VAL A 95 0.33 7.96 -6.09
CA VAL A 95 -0.92 7.30 -6.48
C VAL A 95 -2.06 7.89 -5.67
N ILE A 96 -3.15 8.23 -6.36
CA ILE A 96 -4.42 8.63 -5.75
C ILE A 96 -5.50 7.77 -6.40
N SER A 97 -6.21 6.97 -5.61
CA SER A 97 -7.24 6.07 -6.12
C SER A 97 -8.47 6.00 -5.23
N ALA A 98 -9.63 5.83 -5.85
CA ALA A 98 -10.82 5.32 -5.20
C ALA A 98 -10.74 3.79 -5.15
N ARG A 99 -11.20 3.18 -4.06
CA ARG A 99 -11.20 1.72 -3.90
C ARG A 99 -12.50 1.22 -3.30
N GLY A 100 -12.86 0.00 -3.63
CA GLY A 100 -13.98 -0.71 -3.03
C GLY A 100 -13.58 -2.14 -2.72
N ALA A 101 -14.16 -2.70 -1.66
CA ALA A 101 -13.92 -4.09 -1.29
C ALA A 101 -15.20 -4.79 -0.85
N TYR A 102 -15.24 -6.09 -1.07
CA TYR A 102 -16.25 -7.00 -0.60
C TYR A 102 -15.67 -7.88 0.53
N HIS A 103 -16.32 -7.86 1.70
CA HIS A 103 -15.96 -8.61 2.90
C HIS A 103 -16.74 -9.91 2.93
N PHE A 104 -16.04 -11.03 2.98
CA PHE A 104 -16.68 -12.36 2.82
C PHE A 104 -16.68 -13.23 4.08
N LEU A 105 -16.03 -12.79 5.17
CA LEU A 105 -16.13 -13.49 6.45
C LEU A 105 -17.27 -12.95 7.29
N GLU A 106 -18.01 -13.88 7.86
CA GLU A 106 -19.07 -13.62 8.83
C GLU A 106 -18.76 -14.35 10.14
N HIS A 107 -19.30 -13.85 11.25
CA HIS A 107 -19.17 -14.45 12.59
C HIS A 107 -17.70 -14.62 13.03
N GLN A 108 -16.82 -13.74 12.58
CA GLN A 108 -15.40 -13.73 12.94
C GLN A 108 -15.05 -12.41 13.65
N PRO A 109 -15.01 -12.39 14.99
CA PRO A 109 -14.84 -11.13 15.73
C PRO A 109 -13.44 -10.51 15.59
N LYS A 110 -12.45 -11.29 15.19
CA LYS A 110 -11.06 -10.82 15.12
C LYS A 110 -10.48 -10.81 13.72
N PHE A 111 -11.10 -11.49 12.79
CA PHE A 111 -10.55 -11.64 11.47
C PHE A 111 -11.53 -11.15 10.40
N ASP A 112 -11.08 -10.25 9.58
CA ASP A 112 -11.80 -9.74 8.42
C ASP A 112 -11.01 -10.11 7.17
N ALA A 113 -11.67 -10.70 6.16
CA ALA A 113 -11.07 -11.00 4.88
C ALA A 113 -11.92 -10.41 3.76
N TYR A 114 -11.26 -9.81 2.79
CA TYR A 114 -11.91 -9.08 1.72
C TYR A 114 -11.14 -9.16 0.41
N ALA A 115 -11.85 -8.96 -0.68
CA ALA A 115 -11.29 -8.75 -2.01
C ALA A 115 -11.81 -7.44 -2.57
N GLY A 116 -10.97 -6.72 -3.31
CA GLY A 116 -11.36 -5.42 -3.80
C GLY A 116 -10.62 -4.99 -5.06
N ALA A 117 -11.06 -3.83 -5.56
CA ALA A 117 -10.45 -3.15 -6.68
C ALA A 117 -10.45 -1.64 -6.47
N GLY A 118 -9.55 -0.97 -7.16
CA GLY A 118 -9.42 0.49 -7.16
C GLY A 118 -9.11 1.05 -8.52
N LEU A 119 -9.46 2.31 -8.73
CA LEU A 119 -9.20 3.08 -9.94
C LEU A 119 -8.72 4.47 -9.56
N GLY A 120 -7.75 4.99 -10.30
CA GLY A 120 -7.19 6.30 -10.02
C GLY A 120 -6.13 6.74 -11.00
N TYR A 121 -5.19 7.51 -10.48
CA TYR A 121 -4.06 8.03 -11.23
C TYR A 121 -2.75 7.82 -10.49
N ASP A 122 -1.71 7.47 -11.24
CA ASP A 122 -0.32 7.50 -10.82
C ASP A 122 0.35 8.72 -11.45
N ILE A 123 0.78 9.65 -10.62
CA ILE A 123 1.50 10.88 -10.99
C ILE A 123 2.99 10.59 -10.85
N VAL A 124 3.68 10.52 -11.98
CA VAL A 124 5.11 10.23 -12.05
C VAL A 124 5.87 11.51 -12.32
N SER A 125 6.83 11.85 -11.48
CA SER A 125 7.78 12.92 -11.70
C SER A 125 9.17 12.35 -11.84
N ALA A 126 9.86 12.70 -12.93
CA ALA A 126 11.23 12.31 -13.21
C ALA A 126 12.16 13.52 -13.18
N SER A 127 13.32 13.37 -12.58
CA SER A 127 14.38 14.38 -12.55
C SER A 127 15.76 13.75 -12.67
N VAL A 128 16.72 14.49 -13.22
CA VAL A 128 18.13 14.05 -13.33
C VAL A 128 18.98 14.79 -12.30
N THR A 129 19.86 14.06 -11.63
CA THR A 129 20.97 14.63 -10.86
C THR A 129 22.26 14.24 -11.56
N TRP A 130 23.09 15.23 -11.90
CA TRP A 130 24.34 15.02 -12.62
C TRP A 130 25.50 14.82 -11.65
N ASN A 131 26.45 13.94 -12.01
CA ASN A 131 27.67 13.73 -11.22
C ASN A 131 28.69 14.87 -11.40
N ASN A 132 28.56 15.69 -12.46
CA ASN A 132 29.42 16.81 -12.76
C ASN A 132 28.63 18.13 -12.78
N PRO A 133 28.98 19.14 -11.96
CA PRO A 133 28.29 20.44 -11.93
C PRO A 133 28.28 21.19 -13.29
N GLY A 134 29.27 20.96 -14.16
CA GLY A 134 29.29 21.53 -15.51
C GLY A 134 28.17 21.00 -16.40
N PHE A 135 27.82 19.71 -16.29
CA PHE A 135 26.69 19.15 -16.99
C PHE A 135 25.35 19.66 -16.43
N GLU A 136 25.26 19.83 -15.11
CA GLU A 136 24.07 20.39 -14.47
C GLU A 136 23.79 21.83 -14.96
N ALA A 137 24.79 22.66 -15.04
CA ALA A 137 24.67 24.04 -15.53
C ALA A 137 24.22 24.09 -17.01
N GLN A 138 24.70 23.16 -17.83
CA GLN A 138 24.45 23.15 -19.27
C GLN A 138 23.15 22.44 -19.64
N PHE A 139 22.79 21.36 -18.95
CA PHE A 139 21.69 20.46 -19.33
C PHE A 139 20.60 20.30 -18.25
N GLY A 140 20.83 20.74 -17.02
CA GLY A 140 19.93 20.48 -15.86
C GLY A 140 18.49 21.00 -16.03
N ARG A 141 18.30 22.06 -16.82
CA ARG A 141 16.97 22.65 -17.08
C ARG A 141 16.09 21.83 -18.05
N PHE A 142 16.65 20.87 -18.77
CA PHE A 142 15.95 20.14 -19.83
C PHE A 142 15.49 18.74 -19.41
N TYR A 143 15.82 18.27 -18.21
CA TYR A 143 15.63 16.91 -17.78
C TYR A 143 14.74 16.78 -16.53
N SER A 144 13.59 17.47 -16.55
CA SER A 144 12.50 17.20 -15.65
C SER A 144 11.22 16.96 -16.45
N ALA A 145 10.50 15.92 -16.15
CA ALA A 145 9.24 15.59 -16.78
C ALA A 145 8.25 15.09 -15.71
N SER A 146 6.98 15.39 -15.93
CA SER A 146 5.90 14.76 -15.15
C SER A 146 4.83 14.26 -16.10
N ALA A 147 4.25 13.11 -15.74
CA ALA A 147 3.15 12.51 -16.48
C ALA A 147 2.18 11.87 -15.49
N SER A 148 0.92 11.77 -15.88
CA SER A 148 -0.08 11.05 -15.10
C SER A 148 -0.61 9.91 -15.93
N TYR A 149 -0.70 8.75 -15.33
CA TYR A 149 -1.19 7.52 -15.94
C TYR A 149 -2.43 7.04 -15.22
N PHE A 150 -3.35 6.44 -15.97
CA PHE A 150 -4.46 5.73 -15.37
C PHE A 150 -3.92 4.56 -14.56
N PHE A 151 -4.43 4.43 -13.35
CA PHE A 151 -4.01 3.42 -12.37
C PHE A 151 -5.19 2.55 -12.01
N PHE A 152 -4.95 1.25 -11.90
CA PHE A 152 -5.90 0.33 -11.31
C PHE A 152 -5.22 -0.58 -10.28
N ASP A 153 -5.99 -0.99 -9.29
CA ASP A 153 -5.58 -1.82 -8.17
C ASP A 153 -6.57 -2.98 -8.03
N VAL A 154 -6.07 -4.19 -7.85
CA VAL A 154 -6.86 -5.37 -7.54
C VAL A 154 -6.17 -6.10 -6.39
N PHE A 155 -6.91 -6.43 -5.35
CA PHE A 155 -6.31 -6.96 -4.14
C PHE A 155 -7.21 -7.97 -3.41
N LEU A 156 -6.54 -8.88 -2.72
CA LEU A 156 -7.08 -9.75 -1.70
C LEU A 156 -6.41 -9.36 -0.39
N GLY A 157 -7.18 -9.15 0.65
CA GLY A 157 -6.67 -8.67 1.92
C GLY A 157 -7.30 -9.31 3.14
N GLY A 158 -6.64 -9.08 4.27
CA GLY A 158 -7.15 -9.44 5.57
C GLY A 158 -6.69 -8.48 6.65
N ARG A 159 -7.54 -8.36 7.67
CA ARG A 159 -7.25 -7.61 8.91
C ARG A 159 -7.39 -8.54 10.10
N TYR A 160 -6.39 -8.51 10.97
CA TYR A 160 -6.45 -9.19 12.25
C TYR A 160 -6.55 -8.17 13.38
N TYR A 161 -7.71 -8.09 14.01
CA TYR A 161 -7.99 -7.18 15.12
C TYR A 161 -7.41 -7.73 16.42
N PHE A 162 -6.33 -7.13 16.90
CA PHE A 162 -5.74 -7.44 18.20
C PHE A 162 -6.34 -6.59 19.34
N SER A 163 -7.13 -5.58 19.00
CA SER A 163 -7.99 -4.82 19.90
C SER A 163 -9.29 -4.43 19.20
N PRO A 164 -10.31 -3.89 19.90
CA PRO A 164 -11.55 -3.45 19.26
C PRO A 164 -11.38 -2.42 18.14
N LYS A 165 -10.30 -1.66 18.18
CA LYS A 165 -10.04 -0.58 17.21
C LYS A 165 -8.81 -0.80 16.33
N TRP A 166 -7.85 -1.62 16.77
CA TRP A 166 -6.58 -1.80 16.06
C TRP A 166 -6.47 -3.15 15.39
N ALA A 167 -6.04 -3.17 14.15
CA ALA A 167 -5.76 -4.39 13.41
C ALA A 167 -4.42 -4.34 12.69
N LEU A 168 -3.82 -5.51 12.49
CA LEU A 168 -2.79 -5.72 11.49
C LEU A 168 -3.46 -5.90 10.13
N LEU A 169 -2.87 -5.30 9.11
CA LEU A 169 -3.33 -5.36 7.72
C LEU A 169 -2.33 -6.14 6.88
N GLY A 170 -2.83 -7.04 6.04
CA GLY A 170 -2.09 -7.70 4.98
C GLY A 170 -2.91 -7.74 3.70
N GLU A 171 -2.33 -7.32 2.59
CA GLU A 171 -2.95 -7.39 1.26
C GLU A 171 -1.95 -7.93 0.25
N VAL A 172 -2.45 -8.70 -0.72
CA VAL A 172 -1.70 -9.14 -1.91
C VAL A 172 -2.50 -8.79 -3.15
N GLY A 173 -1.83 -8.42 -4.23
CA GLY A 173 -2.55 -8.03 -5.43
C GLY A 173 -1.68 -7.35 -6.48
N TYR A 174 -2.31 -6.53 -7.29
CA TYR A 174 -1.69 -5.74 -8.34
C TYR A 174 -1.97 -4.25 -8.07
N GLY A 175 -0.98 -3.38 -8.25
CA GLY A 175 -1.14 -1.91 -8.09
C GLY A 175 -0.05 -1.29 -7.24
N VAL A 176 -0.40 -0.71 -6.09
CA VAL A 176 0.54 -0.05 -5.14
C VAL A 176 1.48 -1.04 -4.45
N GLY A 177 1.74 -2.16 -5.02
CA GLY A 177 2.58 -3.23 -4.54
C GLY A 177 1.87 -4.58 -4.71
N PHE A 178 2.63 -5.62 -5.02
CA PHE A 178 2.09 -6.97 -5.07
C PHE A 178 1.86 -7.55 -3.66
N ALA A 179 2.46 -6.96 -2.63
CA ALA A 179 2.16 -7.21 -1.22
C ALA A 179 2.17 -5.90 -0.44
N ARG A 180 1.23 -5.74 0.47
CA ARG A 180 1.10 -4.59 1.38
C ARG A 180 0.93 -5.10 2.79
N ILE A 181 1.60 -4.45 3.74
CA ILE A 181 1.44 -4.71 5.17
C ILE A 181 1.28 -3.40 5.91
N GLY A 182 0.53 -3.41 6.98
CA GLY A 182 0.28 -2.18 7.73
C GLY A 182 -0.54 -2.38 8.97
N VAL A 183 -1.07 -1.28 9.46
CA VAL A 183 -2.00 -1.22 10.57
C VAL A 183 -3.27 -0.52 10.14
N SER A 184 -4.38 -0.93 10.72
CA SER A 184 -5.69 -0.32 10.53
C SER A 184 -6.24 0.13 11.87
N TYR A 185 -6.92 1.26 11.86
CA TYR A 185 -7.59 1.81 13.01
C TYR A 185 -9.07 2.08 12.70
N LYS A 186 -9.96 1.50 13.50
CA LYS A 186 -11.40 1.73 13.41
C LYS A 186 -11.73 3.02 14.17
N LEU A 187 -12.36 3.98 13.47
CA LEU A 187 -12.64 5.31 14.01
C LEU A 187 -13.88 5.33 14.93
N ASN A 188 -14.84 4.47 14.68
CA ASN A 188 -16.11 4.36 15.40
C ASN A 188 -16.36 2.97 15.98
#